data_04fcb8a10c46ff7fad5059b2a82d7344
#
_entry.id   04fcb8a10c46ff7fad5059b2a82d7344
#
_cell.length_a   1.000
_cell.length_b   1.000
_cell.length_c   1.000
_cell.angle_alpha   90.00
_cell.angle_beta   90.00
_cell.angle_gamma   90.00
#
_symmetry.space_group_name_H-M   'P 1'
#
loop_
_entity.id
_entity.type
_entity.pdbx_description
1 polymer ?
#
loop_
_entity_poly.entity_id
_entity_poly.type
_entity_poly.pdbx_seq_one_letter_code
_entity_poly.pdbx_strand_id
1 'polypeptide(L)'
;LPHDRGAWERTPVFYWLLKYVVLGPVLKCLFRPDVDGLANVPENGPVILACNHLSFSDSIFTPLLVKRRVTFVAKAEYFTGKGIKGWLMRQFFVSTGTIPVDRSGGKAARAALDTQLRVLRGGGIAGIYPEGTRSPDGRLYRGKTGVARLALESGAPVVPVALLNTDEIQPTGTLVPKIKRVRIHFGKPLDLTRYAGSAGDRFVERAVTDEIMYELMTLTGRPYVDVYAASLKTAIVAPTPAAHGRNQARTAPVGAEGAEKR
;
A
#
# COMPACT_ATOMS: atom_id res chain seq x y z
N LEU A 1 -12.75 6.65 -30.80
CA LEU A 1 -11.29 6.48 -30.66
C LEU A 1 -11.05 5.00 -30.36
N PRO A 2 -10.13 4.30 -31.05
CA PRO A 2 -9.84 2.91 -30.78
C PRO A 2 -9.28 2.81 -29.36
N HIS A 3 -9.89 1.94 -28.53
CA HIS A 3 -9.38 1.59 -27.22
C HIS A 3 -7.95 1.04 -27.40
N ASP A 4 -6.99 1.88 -27.08
CA ASP A 4 -5.60 1.46 -26.93
C ASP A 4 -5.58 0.44 -25.78
N ARG A 5 -5.62 -0.83 -26.15
CA ARG A 5 -5.33 -1.92 -25.21
C ARG A 5 -3.91 -1.66 -24.74
N GLY A 6 -3.80 -1.14 -23.52
CA GLY A 6 -2.57 -0.58 -23.01
C GLY A 6 -1.41 -1.57 -23.10
N ALA A 7 -0.19 -1.08 -23.23
CA ALA A 7 1.05 -1.86 -23.33
C ALA A 7 1.20 -2.98 -22.27
N TRP A 8 0.43 -2.91 -21.17
CA TRP A 8 0.38 -3.92 -20.09
C TRP A 8 -0.37 -5.21 -20.47
N GLU A 9 -1.26 -5.16 -21.50
CA GLU A 9 -1.95 -6.36 -22.03
C GLU A 9 -1.04 -7.19 -22.95
N ARG A 10 0.04 -6.61 -23.47
CA ARG A 10 0.86 -7.20 -24.53
C ARG A 10 2.04 -8.07 -24.08
N THR A 11 2.27 -8.29 -22.77
CA THR A 11 3.43 -9.06 -22.32
C THR A 11 3.13 -10.20 -21.34
N PRO A 12 2.13 -11.06 -21.59
CA PRO A 12 1.90 -12.20 -20.69
C PRO A 12 3.09 -13.15 -20.67
N VAL A 13 3.74 -13.39 -21.80
CA VAL A 13 4.86 -14.34 -21.91
C VAL A 13 6.07 -13.90 -21.07
N PHE A 14 6.46 -12.63 -21.15
CA PHE A 14 7.59 -12.11 -20.38
C PHE A 14 7.33 -12.11 -18.86
N TYR A 15 6.11 -11.77 -18.43
CA TYR A 15 5.70 -11.90 -17.03
C TYR A 15 5.86 -13.33 -16.53
N TRP A 16 5.37 -14.31 -17.27
CA TRP A 16 5.42 -15.72 -16.90
C TRP A 16 6.84 -16.28 -16.93
N LEU A 17 7.65 -15.87 -17.90
CA LEU A 17 9.06 -16.22 -17.99
C LEU A 17 9.82 -15.74 -16.75
N LEU A 18 9.68 -14.46 -16.39
CA LEU A 18 10.30 -13.93 -15.19
C LEU A 18 9.80 -14.61 -13.92
N LYS A 19 8.51 -14.83 -13.81
CA LYS A 19 7.90 -15.43 -12.62
C LYS A 19 8.31 -16.88 -12.42
N TYR A 20 8.31 -17.69 -13.45
CA TYR A 20 8.51 -19.14 -13.31
C TYR A 20 9.91 -19.63 -13.65
N VAL A 21 10.66 -18.89 -14.47
CA VAL A 21 11.96 -19.36 -14.97
C VAL A 21 13.12 -18.59 -14.37
N VAL A 22 13.02 -17.26 -14.28
CA VAL A 22 14.15 -16.42 -13.87
C VAL A 22 14.05 -15.99 -12.42
N LEU A 23 13.17 -15.04 -12.13
CA LEU A 23 13.11 -14.37 -10.82
C LEU A 23 12.49 -15.25 -9.74
N GLY A 24 11.45 -16.00 -10.09
CA GLY A 24 10.71 -16.81 -9.14
C GLY A 24 11.53 -17.90 -8.47
N PRO A 25 12.23 -18.78 -9.21
CA PRO A 25 13.08 -19.80 -8.61
C PRO A 25 14.17 -19.21 -7.72
N VAL A 26 14.82 -18.13 -8.17
CA VAL A 26 15.88 -17.43 -7.41
C VAL A 26 15.33 -16.88 -6.10
N LEU A 27 14.22 -16.14 -6.14
CA LEU A 27 13.62 -15.56 -4.93
C LEU A 27 13.09 -16.62 -3.98
N LYS A 28 12.49 -17.70 -4.49
CA LYS A 28 12.04 -18.82 -3.66
C LYS A 28 13.21 -19.54 -2.98
N CYS A 29 14.32 -19.72 -3.68
CA CYS A 29 15.52 -20.32 -3.11
C CYS A 29 16.16 -19.45 -2.02
N LEU A 30 16.32 -18.15 -2.29
CA LEU A 30 16.96 -17.20 -1.37
C LEU A 30 16.11 -16.90 -0.14
N PHE A 31 14.83 -16.59 -0.33
CA PHE A 31 13.95 -16.09 0.73
C PHE A 31 13.06 -17.17 1.35
N ARG A 32 13.03 -18.39 0.77
CA ARG A 32 12.32 -19.57 1.27
C ARG A 32 10.94 -19.21 1.84
N PRO A 33 10.00 -18.70 1.00
CA PRO A 33 8.71 -18.22 1.47
C PRO A 33 7.97 -19.29 2.28
N ASP A 34 7.52 -18.89 3.47
CA ASP A 34 6.60 -19.65 4.31
C ASP A 34 5.19 -19.13 4.02
N VAL A 35 4.38 -19.96 3.38
CA VAL A 35 3.09 -19.52 2.82
C VAL A 35 1.99 -20.37 3.39
N ASP A 36 1.02 -19.70 3.99
CA ASP A 36 -0.18 -20.34 4.51
C ASP A 36 -1.44 -19.75 3.85
N GLY A 37 -2.50 -20.57 3.76
CA GLY A 37 -3.81 -20.17 3.26
C GLY A 37 -3.87 -19.81 1.77
N LEU A 38 -2.87 -20.15 0.95
CA LEU A 38 -2.87 -19.82 -0.49
C LEU A 38 -4.11 -20.39 -1.23
N ALA A 39 -4.69 -21.48 -0.75
CA ALA A 39 -5.92 -22.06 -1.28
C ALA A 39 -7.16 -21.17 -1.08
N ASN A 40 -7.09 -20.19 -0.20
CA ASN A 40 -8.15 -19.19 0.01
C ASN A 40 -8.26 -18.18 -1.16
N VAL A 41 -7.26 -18.13 -2.06
CA VAL A 41 -7.34 -17.29 -3.25
C VAL A 41 -8.13 -18.03 -4.33
N PRO A 42 -9.32 -17.54 -4.74
CA PRO A 42 -10.13 -18.18 -5.77
C PRO A 42 -9.36 -18.41 -7.07
N GLU A 43 -9.49 -19.61 -7.64
CA GLU A 43 -8.79 -19.96 -8.89
C GLU A 43 -9.37 -19.21 -10.09
N ASN A 44 -10.64 -18.81 -10.05
CA ASN A 44 -11.33 -18.12 -11.12
C ASN A 44 -12.10 -16.90 -10.61
N GLY A 45 -12.48 -16.02 -11.52
CA GLY A 45 -13.26 -14.83 -11.21
C GLY A 45 -12.45 -13.68 -10.59
N PRO A 46 -13.09 -12.54 -10.32
CA PRO A 46 -12.44 -11.37 -9.73
C PRO A 46 -12.07 -11.61 -8.26
N VAL A 47 -10.93 -11.08 -7.85
CA VAL A 47 -10.46 -11.17 -6.44
C VAL A 47 -9.74 -9.88 -6.06
N ILE A 48 -9.96 -9.40 -4.86
CA ILE A 48 -9.19 -8.32 -4.24
C ILE A 48 -8.25 -8.92 -3.20
N LEU A 49 -6.94 -8.74 -3.36
CA LEU A 49 -5.97 -9.05 -2.33
C LEU A 49 -5.68 -7.77 -1.53
N ALA A 50 -6.21 -7.70 -0.32
CA ALA A 50 -5.95 -6.60 0.61
C ALA A 50 -4.73 -6.93 1.47
N CYS A 51 -3.62 -6.24 1.25
CA CYS A 51 -2.33 -6.54 1.88
C CYS A 51 -1.91 -5.41 2.84
N ASN A 52 -1.32 -5.73 4.00
CA ASN A 52 -0.55 -4.73 4.74
C ASN A 52 0.71 -4.35 3.97
N HIS A 53 1.29 -3.18 4.25
CA HIS A 53 2.42 -2.66 3.47
C HIS A 53 3.60 -2.26 4.35
N LEU A 54 4.64 -3.08 4.39
CA LEU A 54 5.82 -2.90 5.21
C LEU A 54 7.04 -2.47 4.39
N SER A 55 7.17 -3.04 3.17
CA SER A 55 8.37 -2.94 2.37
C SER A 55 8.06 -2.79 0.87
N PHE A 56 9.06 -2.35 0.11
CA PHE A 56 9.00 -2.38 -1.35
C PHE A 56 8.86 -3.81 -1.88
N SER A 57 9.50 -4.78 -1.22
CA SER A 57 9.50 -6.19 -1.61
C SER A 57 8.11 -6.87 -1.49
N ASP A 58 7.16 -6.27 -0.76
CA ASP A 58 5.78 -6.78 -0.67
C ASP A 58 5.14 -6.95 -2.04
N SER A 59 5.38 -5.96 -2.93
CA SER A 59 4.87 -5.96 -4.31
C SER A 59 5.56 -6.99 -5.22
N ILE A 60 6.59 -7.67 -4.72
CA ILE A 60 7.29 -8.75 -5.42
C ILE A 60 6.79 -10.11 -4.93
N PHE A 61 6.78 -10.30 -3.60
CA PHE A 61 6.49 -11.61 -3.02
C PHE A 61 5.04 -12.04 -3.24
N THR A 62 4.07 -11.13 -3.10
CA THR A 62 2.65 -11.48 -3.31
C THR A 62 2.36 -11.97 -4.73
N PRO A 63 2.73 -11.24 -5.82
CA PRO A 63 2.54 -11.73 -7.18
C PRO A 63 3.32 -13.01 -7.50
N LEU A 64 4.47 -13.21 -6.85
CA LEU A 64 5.32 -14.39 -7.07
C LEU A 64 4.63 -15.69 -6.65
N LEU A 65 3.87 -15.64 -5.56
CA LEU A 65 3.29 -16.84 -4.93
C LEU A 65 1.92 -17.20 -5.50
N VAL A 66 1.10 -16.22 -5.85
CA VAL A 66 -0.23 -16.46 -6.40
C VAL A 66 -0.12 -16.97 -7.84
N LYS A 67 -0.75 -18.10 -8.16
CA LYS A 67 -0.69 -18.70 -9.52
C LYS A 67 -1.16 -17.73 -10.62
N ARG A 68 -2.23 -17.01 -10.36
CA ARG A 68 -2.80 -16.02 -11.27
C ARG A 68 -2.00 -14.72 -11.25
N ARG A 69 -2.15 -13.89 -12.29
CA ARG A 69 -1.54 -12.56 -12.32
C ARG A 69 -2.23 -11.64 -11.32
N VAL A 70 -1.47 -11.08 -10.40
CA VAL A 70 -1.92 -10.06 -9.46
C VAL A 70 -1.54 -8.70 -10.01
N THR A 71 -2.49 -7.78 -10.08
CA THR A 71 -2.28 -6.43 -10.60
C THR A 71 -2.30 -5.42 -9.46
N PHE A 72 -1.15 -4.83 -9.19
CA PHE A 72 -1.00 -3.67 -8.31
C PHE A 72 -0.97 -2.38 -9.12
N VAL A 73 -1.20 -1.25 -8.46
CA VAL A 73 -0.99 0.09 -9.05
C VAL A 73 0.17 0.79 -8.35
N ALA A 74 1.05 1.40 -9.14
CA ALA A 74 2.18 2.17 -8.62
C ALA A 74 2.26 3.55 -9.26
N LYS A 75 3.09 4.43 -8.67
CA LYS A 75 3.31 5.78 -9.20
C LYS A 75 3.86 5.72 -10.61
N ALA A 76 3.33 6.56 -11.51
CA ALA A 76 3.77 6.67 -12.90
C ALA A 76 5.25 7.01 -13.03
N GLU A 77 5.83 7.72 -12.06
CA GLU A 77 7.25 8.10 -12.06
C GLU A 77 8.20 6.89 -12.09
N TYR A 78 7.77 5.73 -11.57
CA TYR A 78 8.57 4.51 -11.66
C TYR A 78 8.68 3.96 -13.08
N PHE A 79 7.80 4.41 -13.99
CA PHE A 79 7.76 3.95 -15.39
C PHE A 79 8.34 4.97 -16.38
N THR A 80 8.59 6.22 -15.93
CA THR A 80 9.04 7.33 -16.77
C THR A 80 10.51 7.67 -16.59
N GLY A 81 11.24 6.92 -15.76
CA GLY A 81 12.67 7.10 -15.52
C GLY A 81 13.48 7.00 -16.81
N LYS A 82 14.49 7.87 -16.99
CA LYS A 82 15.35 7.92 -18.15
C LYS A 82 16.57 6.98 -18.00
N GLY A 83 17.20 6.61 -19.14
CA GLY A 83 18.40 5.78 -19.18
C GLY A 83 18.16 4.32 -18.80
N ILE A 84 19.26 3.55 -18.70
CA ILE A 84 19.24 2.10 -18.43
C ILE A 84 18.55 1.79 -17.10
N LYS A 85 18.80 2.59 -16.07
CA LYS A 85 18.16 2.41 -14.74
C LYS A 85 16.65 2.59 -14.82
N GLY A 86 16.16 3.60 -15.53
CA GLY A 86 14.73 3.83 -15.74
C GLY A 86 14.09 2.71 -16.55
N TRP A 87 14.77 2.25 -17.59
CA TRP A 87 14.33 1.11 -18.40
C TRP A 87 14.22 -0.17 -17.57
N LEU A 88 15.25 -0.52 -16.79
CA LEU A 88 15.23 -1.68 -15.89
C LEU A 88 14.09 -1.60 -14.88
N MET A 89 13.89 -0.44 -14.25
CA MET A 89 12.80 -0.20 -13.30
C MET A 89 11.43 -0.39 -13.96
N ARG A 90 11.24 0.15 -15.16
CA ARG A 90 10.02 -0.03 -15.94
C ARG A 90 9.77 -1.50 -16.25
N GLN A 91 10.81 -2.23 -16.76
CA GLN A 91 10.66 -3.65 -17.05
C GLN A 91 10.31 -4.45 -15.80
N PHE A 92 10.94 -4.12 -14.68
CA PHE A 92 10.62 -4.73 -13.38
C PHE A 92 9.15 -4.54 -13.01
N PHE A 93 8.62 -3.32 -13.00
CA PHE A 93 7.22 -3.06 -12.64
C PHE A 93 6.22 -3.67 -13.63
N VAL A 94 6.50 -3.62 -14.92
CA VAL A 94 5.68 -4.29 -15.94
C VAL A 94 5.68 -5.81 -15.72
N SER A 95 6.83 -6.38 -15.40
CA SER A 95 6.98 -7.83 -15.16
C SER A 95 6.33 -8.31 -13.86
N THR A 96 6.15 -7.43 -12.86
CA THR A 96 5.38 -7.74 -11.64
C THR A 96 3.87 -7.54 -11.80
N GLY A 97 3.39 -7.20 -13.00
CA GLY A 97 1.96 -6.95 -13.24
C GLY A 97 1.47 -5.60 -12.73
N THR A 98 2.39 -4.70 -12.40
CA THR A 98 2.05 -3.39 -11.85
C THR A 98 1.66 -2.42 -12.97
N ILE A 99 0.58 -1.66 -12.76
CA ILE A 99 0.08 -0.66 -13.71
C ILE A 99 0.46 0.74 -13.21
N PRO A 100 1.03 1.60 -14.10
CA PRO A 100 1.30 2.99 -13.75
C PRO A 100 -0.01 3.77 -13.56
N VAL A 101 -0.05 4.55 -12.48
CA VAL A 101 -1.12 5.50 -12.24
C VAL A 101 -0.49 6.84 -11.84
N ASP A 102 -0.91 7.89 -12.53
CA ASP A 102 -0.55 9.24 -12.14
C ASP A 102 -1.23 9.55 -10.80
N ARG A 103 -0.43 9.83 -9.77
CA ARG A 103 -0.89 10.16 -8.42
C ARG A 103 -0.73 11.64 -8.10
N SER A 104 -0.49 12.48 -9.10
CA SER A 104 -0.43 13.93 -8.96
C SER A 104 -1.86 14.50 -8.91
N GLY A 105 -2.29 14.91 -7.71
CA GLY A 105 -3.57 15.57 -7.48
C GLY A 105 -4.74 14.68 -7.01
N GLY A 106 -5.85 15.30 -6.65
CA GLY A 106 -7.02 14.63 -6.05
C GLY A 106 -7.73 13.62 -6.94
N LYS A 107 -7.58 13.72 -8.27
CA LYS A 107 -8.14 12.78 -9.25
C LYS A 107 -7.35 11.47 -9.36
N ALA A 108 -6.14 11.44 -8.86
CA ALA A 108 -5.20 10.32 -9.00
C ALA A 108 -5.63 9.05 -8.26
N ALA A 109 -6.16 9.20 -7.05
CA ALA A 109 -6.68 8.06 -6.29
C ALA A 109 -7.87 7.42 -7.01
N ARG A 110 -8.72 8.22 -7.63
CA ARG A 110 -9.86 7.73 -8.41
C ARG A 110 -9.39 6.97 -9.66
N ALA A 111 -8.44 7.52 -10.41
CA ALA A 111 -7.87 6.85 -11.58
C ALA A 111 -7.25 5.48 -11.25
N ALA A 112 -6.59 5.38 -10.06
CA ALA A 112 -6.08 4.12 -9.55
C ALA A 112 -7.20 3.09 -9.30
N LEU A 113 -8.27 3.51 -8.64
CA LEU A 113 -9.43 2.66 -8.37
C LEU A 113 -10.14 2.25 -9.65
N ASP A 114 -10.38 3.18 -10.57
CA ASP A 114 -11.02 2.89 -11.87
C ASP A 114 -10.19 1.88 -12.70
N THR A 115 -8.86 1.94 -12.58
CA THR A 115 -7.98 0.96 -13.23
C THR A 115 -8.12 -0.43 -12.59
N GLN A 116 -8.16 -0.51 -11.27
CA GLN A 116 -8.36 -1.78 -10.56
C GLN A 116 -9.77 -2.35 -10.78
N LEU A 117 -10.80 -1.51 -10.85
CA LEU A 117 -12.15 -1.94 -11.22
C LEU A 117 -12.19 -2.57 -12.61
N ARG A 118 -11.46 -2.03 -13.60
CA ARG A 118 -11.36 -2.65 -14.92
C ARG A 118 -10.73 -4.03 -14.87
N VAL A 119 -9.67 -4.21 -14.04
CA VAL A 119 -9.05 -5.52 -13.82
C VAL A 119 -10.05 -6.52 -13.24
N LEU A 120 -10.80 -6.11 -12.20
CA LEU A 120 -11.80 -6.96 -11.55
C LEU A 120 -12.94 -7.31 -12.49
N ARG A 121 -13.47 -6.35 -13.26
CA ARG A 121 -14.51 -6.61 -14.28
C ARG A 121 -14.06 -7.58 -15.37
N GLY A 122 -12.76 -7.64 -15.65
CA GLY A 122 -12.15 -8.64 -16.54
C GLY A 122 -11.89 -10.00 -15.87
N GLY A 123 -12.37 -10.21 -14.63
CA GLY A 123 -12.15 -11.45 -13.87
C GLY A 123 -10.74 -11.58 -13.31
N GLY A 124 -9.96 -10.49 -13.26
CA GLY A 124 -8.59 -10.49 -12.78
C GLY A 124 -8.46 -10.33 -11.25
N ILE A 125 -7.22 -10.35 -10.77
CA ILE A 125 -6.89 -10.11 -9.36
C ILE A 125 -6.32 -8.70 -9.20
N ALA A 126 -6.96 -7.89 -8.35
CA ALA A 126 -6.47 -6.59 -7.94
C ALA A 126 -5.76 -6.69 -6.58
N GLY A 127 -4.49 -6.27 -6.51
CA GLY A 127 -3.76 -6.12 -5.26
C GLY A 127 -3.86 -4.68 -4.75
N ILE A 128 -4.19 -4.50 -3.49
CA ILE A 128 -4.29 -3.18 -2.87
C ILE A 128 -3.66 -3.17 -1.48
N TYR A 129 -3.02 -2.06 -1.14
CA TYR A 129 -2.58 -1.77 0.21
C TYR A 129 -3.54 -0.76 0.83
N PRO A 130 -4.44 -1.18 1.74
CA PRO A 130 -5.47 -0.28 2.31
C PRO A 130 -4.86 0.94 3.00
N GLU A 131 -3.71 0.80 3.63
CA GLU A 131 -2.98 1.89 4.30
C GLU A 131 -2.55 3.01 3.32
N GLY A 132 -2.43 2.69 2.03
CA GLY A 132 -2.07 3.62 0.94
C GLY A 132 -0.61 4.05 0.92
N THR A 133 0.19 3.64 1.89
CA THR A 133 1.64 3.85 1.98
C THR A 133 2.26 2.80 2.87
N ARG A 134 3.57 2.60 2.77
CA ARG A 134 4.31 1.69 3.67
C ARG A 134 4.23 2.18 5.11
N SER A 135 4.08 1.25 6.05
CA SER A 135 4.20 1.52 7.47
C SER A 135 5.57 2.16 7.79
N PRO A 136 5.63 3.19 8.62
CA PRO A 136 6.89 3.81 9.01
C PRO A 136 7.68 3.00 10.04
N ASP A 137 7.01 2.18 10.83
CA ASP A 137 7.54 1.51 12.03
C ASP A 137 7.09 0.06 12.21
N GLY A 138 6.46 -0.50 11.20
CA GLY A 138 5.99 -1.88 11.21
C GLY A 138 4.61 -2.11 11.83
N ARG A 139 3.98 -1.10 12.44
CA ARG A 139 2.60 -1.19 12.94
C ARG A 139 1.60 -1.16 11.79
N LEU A 140 0.38 -1.59 12.04
CA LEU A 140 -0.72 -1.50 11.08
C LEU A 140 -1.47 -0.16 11.28
N TYR A 141 -1.74 0.55 10.20
CA TYR A 141 -2.33 1.88 10.23
C TYR A 141 -3.72 1.91 9.61
N ARG A 142 -4.49 2.94 9.95
CA ARG A 142 -5.85 3.14 9.44
C ARG A 142 -5.91 3.02 7.92
N GLY A 143 -6.82 2.15 7.44
CA GLY A 143 -7.06 1.92 6.03
C GLY A 143 -7.84 3.07 5.38
N LYS A 144 -7.56 3.36 4.12
CA LYS A 144 -8.34 4.24 3.25
C LYS A 144 -9.51 3.46 2.66
N THR A 145 -10.64 4.13 2.46
CA THR A 145 -11.89 3.48 2.00
C THR A 145 -11.86 2.99 0.54
N GLY A 146 -10.77 3.21 -0.19
CA GLY A 146 -10.63 2.73 -1.56
C GLY A 146 -10.77 1.21 -1.71
N VAL A 147 -10.34 0.42 -0.73
CA VAL A 147 -10.48 -1.05 -0.76
C VAL A 147 -11.95 -1.46 -0.64
N ALA A 148 -12.71 -0.83 0.26
CA ALA A 148 -14.14 -1.08 0.43
C ALA A 148 -14.91 -0.67 -0.83
N ARG A 149 -14.57 0.47 -1.42
CA ARG A 149 -15.16 0.92 -2.67
C ARG A 149 -14.95 -0.09 -3.79
N LEU A 150 -13.72 -0.62 -3.95
CA LEU A 150 -13.46 -1.69 -4.94
C LEU A 150 -14.33 -2.91 -4.68
N ALA A 151 -14.45 -3.35 -3.42
CA ALA A 151 -15.24 -4.52 -3.05
C ALA A 151 -16.73 -4.31 -3.35
N LEU A 152 -17.30 -3.18 -2.92
CA LEU A 152 -18.73 -2.87 -3.08
C LEU A 152 -19.12 -2.60 -4.54
N GLU A 153 -18.27 -1.93 -5.33
CA GLU A 153 -18.54 -1.65 -6.73
C GLU A 153 -18.33 -2.87 -7.65
N SER A 154 -17.43 -3.80 -7.31
CA SER A 154 -17.11 -4.97 -8.12
C SER A 154 -17.85 -6.24 -7.69
N GLY A 155 -18.32 -6.33 -6.45
CA GLY A 155 -18.81 -7.56 -5.84
C GLY A 155 -17.72 -8.64 -5.67
N ALA A 156 -16.45 -8.31 -5.89
CA ALA A 156 -15.34 -9.25 -5.80
C ALA A 156 -15.04 -9.61 -4.31
N PRO A 157 -14.79 -10.89 -4.01
CA PRO A 157 -14.37 -11.28 -2.67
C PRO A 157 -13.04 -10.64 -2.29
N VAL A 158 -12.92 -10.22 -1.04
CA VAL A 158 -11.70 -9.66 -0.49
C VAL A 158 -10.96 -10.72 0.32
N VAL A 159 -9.74 -11.02 -0.09
CA VAL A 159 -8.84 -11.92 0.64
C VAL A 159 -7.81 -11.05 1.36
N PRO A 160 -7.81 -11.00 2.69
CA PRO A 160 -6.79 -10.29 3.44
C PRO A 160 -5.47 -11.07 3.37
N VAL A 161 -4.35 -10.37 3.18
CA VAL A 161 -3.02 -10.98 3.03
C VAL A 161 -2.05 -10.33 4.00
N ALA A 162 -1.57 -11.11 4.95
CA ALA A 162 -0.56 -10.66 5.91
C ALA A 162 0.85 -10.92 5.37
N LEU A 163 1.60 -9.85 5.20
CA LEU A 163 3.03 -9.87 4.89
C LEU A 163 3.80 -9.64 6.19
N LEU A 164 4.64 -10.59 6.56
CA LEU A 164 5.38 -10.58 7.82
C LEU A 164 6.88 -10.50 7.56
N ASN A 165 7.59 -9.76 8.41
CA ASN A 165 9.05 -9.54 8.40
C ASN A 165 9.65 -8.98 7.08
N THR A 166 8.85 -8.49 6.14
CA THR A 166 9.37 -7.85 4.93
C THR A 166 10.06 -6.51 5.23
N ASP A 167 9.68 -5.85 6.30
CA ASP A 167 10.36 -4.68 6.90
C ASP A 167 11.79 -5.00 7.35
N GLU A 168 12.05 -6.21 7.86
CA GLU A 168 13.39 -6.68 8.21
C GLU A 168 14.22 -7.11 6.99
N ILE A 169 13.55 -7.66 5.99
CA ILE A 169 14.15 -8.06 4.71
C ILE A 169 14.64 -6.83 3.96
N GLN A 170 13.77 -5.86 3.78
CA GLN A 170 14.10 -4.62 3.07
C GLN A 170 13.52 -3.41 3.79
N PRO A 171 14.20 -2.91 4.84
CA PRO A 171 13.80 -1.70 5.54
C PRO A 171 13.62 -0.51 4.60
N THR A 172 12.75 0.43 4.98
CA THR A 172 12.53 1.64 4.18
C THR A 172 13.85 2.41 3.99
N GLY A 173 14.18 2.75 2.74
CA GLY A 173 15.42 3.44 2.37
C GLY A 173 16.58 2.51 1.96
N THR A 174 16.45 1.19 2.12
CA THR A 174 17.47 0.24 1.64
C THR A 174 17.14 -0.24 0.21
N LEU A 175 18.19 -0.35 -0.63
CA LEU A 175 18.05 -0.86 -1.99
C LEU A 175 18.23 -2.39 -2.06
N VAL A 176 19.14 -2.93 -1.26
CA VAL A 176 19.48 -4.35 -1.27
C VAL A 176 18.75 -5.06 -0.14
N PRO A 177 17.93 -6.06 -0.45
CA PRO A 177 17.25 -6.84 0.58
C PRO A 177 18.24 -7.78 1.29
N LYS A 178 18.05 -7.97 2.59
CA LYS A 178 18.72 -9.00 3.39
C LYS A 178 18.05 -10.34 3.11
N ILE A 179 18.83 -11.38 2.92
CA ILE A 179 18.31 -12.74 2.73
C ILE A 179 17.80 -13.26 4.07
N LYS A 180 16.47 -13.21 4.24
CA LYS A 180 15.74 -13.77 5.37
C LYS A 180 14.48 -14.46 4.86
N ARG A 181 13.94 -15.39 5.63
CA ARG A 181 12.70 -16.07 5.31
C ARG A 181 11.52 -15.09 5.35
N VAL A 182 10.75 -14.99 4.27
CA VAL A 182 9.50 -14.23 4.23
C VAL A 182 8.33 -15.10 4.65
N ARG A 183 7.39 -14.57 5.41
CA ARG A 183 6.14 -15.25 5.76
C ARG A 183 4.95 -14.48 5.20
N ILE A 184 4.02 -15.22 4.57
CA ILE A 184 2.84 -14.65 3.94
C ILE A 184 1.63 -15.54 4.26
N HIS A 185 0.62 -14.93 4.88
CA HIS A 185 -0.64 -15.60 5.21
C HIS A 185 -1.77 -15.03 4.37
N PHE A 186 -2.47 -15.90 3.67
CA PHE A 186 -3.71 -15.56 2.96
C PHE A 186 -4.89 -15.95 3.84
N GLY A 187 -5.61 -14.95 4.35
CA GLY A 187 -6.82 -15.15 5.14
C GLY A 187 -7.97 -15.71 4.29
N LYS A 188 -9.05 -16.08 4.94
CA LYS A 188 -10.28 -16.50 4.25
C LYS A 188 -10.90 -15.31 3.52
N PRO A 189 -11.57 -15.52 2.37
CA PRO A 189 -12.36 -14.48 1.73
C PRO A 189 -13.40 -13.92 2.70
N LEU A 190 -13.51 -12.59 2.78
CA LEU A 190 -14.49 -11.92 3.61
C LEU A 190 -15.87 -12.01 2.95
N ASP A 191 -16.87 -12.34 3.73
CA ASP A 191 -18.28 -12.26 3.33
C ASP A 191 -18.81 -10.85 3.50
N LEU A 192 -18.85 -10.10 2.41
CA LEU A 192 -19.35 -8.74 2.36
C LEU A 192 -20.76 -8.65 1.73
N THR A 193 -21.44 -9.77 1.55
CA THR A 193 -22.75 -9.84 0.89
C THR A 193 -23.81 -9.00 1.59
N ARG A 194 -23.72 -8.85 2.94
CA ARG A 194 -24.60 -7.99 3.74
C ARG A 194 -24.54 -6.50 3.37
N TYR A 195 -23.49 -6.08 2.67
CA TYR A 195 -23.31 -4.70 2.20
C TYR A 195 -23.64 -4.53 0.72
N ALA A 196 -24.20 -5.55 0.07
CA ALA A 196 -24.56 -5.47 -1.34
C ALA A 196 -25.52 -4.29 -1.60
N GLY A 197 -25.27 -3.56 -2.69
CA GLY A 197 -26.06 -2.38 -3.06
C GLY A 197 -25.71 -1.09 -2.34
N SER A 198 -24.77 -1.10 -1.37
CA SER A 198 -24.37 0.08 -0.59
C SER A 198 -23.14 0.80 -1.15
N ALA A 199 -22.80 0.56 -2.42
CA ALA A 199 -21.68 1.26 -3.05
C ALA A 199 -21.93 2.79 -3.09
N GLY A 200 -20.91 3.56 -2.67
CA GLY A 200 -21.00 5.02 -2.58
C GLY A 200 -21.50 5.55 -1.22
N ASP A 201 -21.99 4.69 -0.33
CA ASP A 201 -22.27 5.08 1.06
C ASP A 201 -20.96 5.14 1.85
N ARG A 202 -20.59 6.36 2.30
CA ARG A 202 -19.35 6.59 3.02
C ARG A 202 -19.25 5.89 4.36
N PHE A 203 -20.38 5.69 5.04
CA PHE A 203 -20.41 4.99 6.33
C PHE A 203 -20.21 3.49 6.13
N VAL A 204 -20.84 2.93 5.11
CA VAL A 204 -20.68 1.52 4.75
C VAL A 204 -19.24 1.28 4.23
N GLU A 205 -18.71 2.15 3.33
CA GLU A 205 -17.32 2.05 2.90
C GLU A 205 -16.33 2.09 4.07
N ARG A 206 -16.62 2.91 5.11
CA ARG A 206 -15.79 2.95 6.31
C ARG A 206 -15.89 1.66 7.11
N ALA A 207 -17.11 1.17 7.37
CA ALA A 207 -17.33 -0.07 8.10
C ALA A 207 -16.65 -1.28 7.43
N VAL A 208 -16.82 -1.43 6.12
CA VAL A 208 -16.17 -2.49 5.33
C VAL A 208 -14.65 -2.36 5.38
N THR A 209 -14.13 -1.13 5.32
CA THR A 209 -12.67 -0.93 5.44
C THR A 209 -12.16 -1.34 6.81
N ASP A 210 -12.87 -0.98 7.87
CA ASP A 210 -12.48 -1.31 9.25
C ASP A 210 -12.54 -2.82 9.49
N GLU A 211 -13.50 -3.52 8.90
CA GLU A 211 -13.57 -4.98 8.92
C GLU A 211 -12.36 -5.61 8.22
N ILE A 212 -11.99 -5.14 7.02
CA ILE A 212 -10.79 -5.60 6.31
C ILE A 212 -9.53 -5.35 7.14
N MET A 213 -9.43 -4.17 7.80
CA MET A 213 -8.28 -3.84 8.64
C MET A 213 -8.22 -4.67 9.90
N TYR A 214 -9.38 -5.04 10.48
CA TYR A 214 -9.46 -5.94 11.62
C TYR A 214 -8.93 -7.34 11.28
N GLU A 215 -9.31 -7.88 10.13
CA GLU A 215 -8.79 -9.15 9.65
C GLU A 215 -7.28 -9.09 9.40
N LEU A 216 -6.78 -8.02 8.80
CA LEU A 216 -5.34 -7.79 8.64
C LEU A 216 -4.61 -7.70 9.99
N MET A 217 -5.21 -7.04 10.99
CA MET A 217 -4.68 -6.97 12.35
C MET A 217 -4.57 -8.36 12.97
N THR A 218 -5.62 -9.16 12.86
CA THR A 218 -5.69 -10.53 13.37
C THR A 218 -4.63 -11.42 12.71
N LEU A 219 -4.51 -11.36 11.38
CA LEU A 219 -3.54 -12.16 10.62
C LEU A 219 -2.09 -11.74 10.86
N THR A 220 -1.84 -10.44 11.01
CA THR A 220 -0.48 -9.93 11.20
C THR A 220 -0.01 -10.01 12.64
N GLY A 221 -0.93 -10.01 13.60
CA GLY A 221 -0.63 -9.87 15.04
C GLY A 221 0.03 -8.52 15.38
N ARG A 222 0.00 -7.54 14.48
CA ARG A 222 0.66 -6.25 14.67
C ARG A 222 -0.29 -5.24 15.36
N PRO A 223 0.24 -4.38 16.24
CA PRO A 223 -0.56 -3.32 16.86
C PRO A 223 -1.20 -2.40 15.81
N TYR A 224 -2.48 -2.10 15.99
CA TYR A 224 -3.22 -1.17 15.13
C TYR A 224 -3.17 0.25 15.67
N VAL A 225 -2.98 1.20 14.76
CA VAL A 225 -2.94 2.65 15.08
C VAL A 225 -3.99 3.36 14.24
N ASP A 226 -5.02 3.92 14.89
CA ASP A 226 -6.16 4.55 14.22
C ASP A 226 -5.84 5.97 13.69
N VAL A 227 -4.70 6.09 12.98
CA VAL A 227 -4.35 7.28 12.20
C VAL A 227 -3.82 6.86 10.84
N TYR A 228 -3.86 7.74 9.87
CA TYR A 228 -3.29 7.46 8.56
C TYR A 228 -1.75 7.51 8.61
N ALA A 229 -1.07 6.48 8.14
CA ALA A 229 0.40 6.45 8.07
C ALA A 229 1.01 7.63 7.29
N ALA A 230 0.28 8.18 6.33
CA ALA A 230 0.71 9.33 5.55
C ALA A 230 0.86 10.62 6.40
N SER A 231 0.00 10.83 7.40
CA SER A 231 0.06 12.01 8.27
C SER A 231 1.32 12.01 9.16
N LEU A 232 1.74 10.83 9.62
CA LEU A 232 2.97 10.69 10.40
C LEU A 232 4.22 10.99 9.58
N LYS A 233 4.26 10.55 8.32
CA LYS A 233 5.40 10.86 7.43
C LYS A 233 5.54 12.35 7.18
N THR A 234 4.43 13.08 7.07
CA THR A 234 4.44 14.53 6.91
C THR A 234 4.94 15.21 8.19
N ALA A 235 4.56 14.72 9.37
CA ALA A 235 5.02 15.27 10.65
C ALA A 235 6.52 15.05 10.89
N ILE A 236 7.08 13.91 10.44
CA ILE A 236 8.52 13.62 10.56
C ILE A 236 9.36 14.49 9.62
N VAL A 237 8.80 14.89 8.47
CA VAL A 237 9.49 15.72 7.45
C VAL A 237 9.37 17.21 7.76
N ALA A 238 8.34 17.64 8.51
CA ALA A 238 8.20 19.04 8.93
C ALA A 238 9.26 19.37 9.99
N PRO A 239 10.13 20.36 9.77
CA PRO A 239 11.07 20.80 10.81
C PRO A 239 10.26 21.26 12.03
N THR A 240 10.63 20.77 13.22
CA THR A 240 10.07 21.22 14.49
C THR A 240 10.18 22.76 14.53
N PRO A 241 9.08 23.50 14.73
CA PRO A 241 9.18 24.95 14.90
C PRO A 241 10.15 25.21 16.05
N ALA A 242 11.23 25.92 15.77
CA ALA A 242 12.15 26.34 16.81
C ALA A 242 11.34 27.06 17.89
N ALA A 243 11.41 26.56 19.12
CA ALA A 243 10.83 27.20 20.28
C ALA A 243 11.40 28.62 20.35
N HIS A 244 10.65 29.59 19.90
CA HIS A 244 10.98 31.00 20.10
C HIS A 244 10.91 31.24 21.60
N GLY A 245 12.08 31.24 22.22
CA GLY A 245 12.26 31.63 23.59
C GLY A 245 11.73 33.05 23.79
N ARG A 246 10.57 33.17 24.42
CA ARG A 246 10.10 34.41 25.03
C ARG A 246 10.88 34.57 26.33
N ASN A 247 12.09 35.11 26.22
CA ASN A 247 12.76 35.70 27.35
C ASN A 247 12.76 37.23 27.15
N GLN A 248 11.63 37.85 27.47
CA GLN A 248 11.61 39.28 27.79
C GLN A 248 11.40 39.41 29.27
N ALA A 249 12.52 39.41 29.99
CA ALA A 249 12.62 39.95 31.33
C ALA A 249 12.26 41.46 31.24
N ARG A 250 11.07 41.80 31.73
CA ARG A 250 10.71 43.22 32.01
C ARG A 250 11.48 43.60 33.28
N THR A 251 12.61 44.21 33.16
CA THR A 251 13.22 45.03 34.17
C THR A 251 12.36 46.27 34.35
N ALA A 252 11.70 46.36 35.51
CA ALA A 252 11.10 47.60 35.98
C ALA A 252 12.19 48.53 36.50
N PRO A 253 12.17 49.83 36.18
CA PRO A 253 13.05 50.80 36.85
C PRO A 253 12.46 51.18 38.21
N VAL A 254 13.24 50.96 39.26
CA VAL A 254 13.11 51.64 40.56
C VAL A 254 13.72 53.02 40.41
N GLY A 255 12.98 54.06 40.65
CA GLY A 255 13.41 55.45 40.74
C GLY A 255 12.61 56.10 41.82
N ALA A 256 13.17 56.27 42.87
CA ALA A 256 13.67 57.32 43.77
C ALA A 256 12.77 58.57 43.87
N GLU A 257 12.27 58.80 45.08
CA GLU A 257 12.51 59.95 45.94
C GLU A 257 12.31 61.36 45.41
N GLY A 258 11.61 62.11 46.19
CA GLY A 258 11.62 63.54 46.24
C GLY A 258 10.32 64.10 46.79
N ALA A 259 10.15 64.19 48.05
CA ALA A 259 10.31 65.35 48.93
C ALA A 259 9.44 66.55 48.54
N GLU A 260 8.54 66.87 49.47
CA GLU A 260 8.42 68.14 50.18
C GLU A 260 7.38 69.18 49.72
N LYS A 261 6.62 69.55 50.69
CA LYS A 261 6.02 70.85 50.99
C LYS A 261 4.66 71.23 50.37
N ARG A 262 3.80 71.32 51.19
CA ARG A 262 2.93 72.24 51.95
C ARG A 262 1.45 71.87 51.85
#